data_dd1d4a6e0361f35a6e9f051bb5cd9f09
#
_entry.id   dd1d4a6e0361f35a6e9f051bb5cd9f09
#
_cell.length_a   1.000
_cell.length_b   1.000
_cell.length_c   1.000
_cell.angle_alpha   90.00
_cell.angle_beta   90.00
_cell.angle_gamma   90.00
#
_symmetry.space_group_name_H-M   'P 1'
#
loop_
_entity.id
_entity.type
_entity.pdbx_description
1 polymer ?
#
loop_
_entity_poly.entity_id
_entity_poly.type
_entity_poly.pdbx_seq_one_letter_code
_entity_poly.pdbx_strand_id
1 'polypeptide(L)'
;MIRHLLSVITLLVGIAMPAMGQIVTIERSTQEIADSIRAELDSRPYFSLYKDTYFVGGTVLGGKPSEYNSDVKIQISFQQRLTKSVLPFHTYLYLFYTQKAIWHVFRNSLPFHDLNFNPGIGLSKHIIMKNKLVGKATLMVEHESNGKDGTKSRSWNKISLAAEAYIAPQLMAHAKYWIPIVYGKYNKDILDYSGIYQAGFQAISNDNKWVLDMTLIKRRGWNLNFNTVVQLGYRINHNSNQFIMLQYYNGYGEYMMDYKQYHSRIRFGLLIRPRFFSDF
;
A
#
# COMPACT_ATOMS: atom_id res chain seq x y z
N MET A 1 -17.52 -10.79 -19.72
CA MET A 1 -16.81 -10.05 -18.67
C MET A 1 -16.81 -10.75 -17.31
N ILE A 2 -17.90 -11.32 -16.85
CA ILE A 2 -18.02 -12.00 -15.53
C ILE A 2 -17.25 -13.33 -15.47
N ARG A 3 -17.10 -14.07 -16.58
CA ARG A 3 -16.38 -15.37 -16.61
C ARG A 3 -14.86 -15.25 -16.36
N HIS A 4 -14.23 -14.14 -16.70
CA HIS A 4 -12.79 -13.96 -16.47
C HIS A 4 -12.46 -13.45 -15.05
N LEU A 5 -13.43 -12.83 -14.37
CA LEU A 5 -13.29 -12.41 -12.97
C LEU A 5 -13.22 -13.62 -12.00
N LEU A 6 -14.03 -14.65 -12.29
CA LEU A 6 -14.03 -15.91 -11.54
C LEU A 6 -12.71 -16.68 -11.68
N SER A 7 -12.08 -16.64 -12.86
CA SER A 7 -10.80 -17.35 -13.09
C SER A 7 -9.63 -16.74 -12.32
N VAL A 8 -9.58 -15.44 -12.10
CA VAL A 8 -8.51 -14.78 -11.32
C VAL A 8 -8.68 -15.05 -9.83
N ILE A 9 -9.92 -15.09 -9.34
CA ILE A 9 -10.22 -15.43 -7.94
C ILE A 9 -9.90 -16.90 -7.66
N THR A 10 -10.14 -17.79 -8.62
CA THR A 10 -9.86 -19.23 -8.50
C THR A 10 -8.33 -19.50 -8.51
N LEU A 11 -7.55 -18.71 -9.24
CA LEU A 11 -6.08 -18.84 -9.28
C LEU A 11 -5.41 -18.41 -7.96
N LEU A 12 -5.98 -17.43 -7.26
CA LEU A 12 -5.48 -17.00 -5.93
C LEU A 12 -5.91 -17.95 -4.79
N VAL A 13 -6.97 -18.73 -4.97
CA VAL A 13 -7.47 -19.67 -3.96
C VAL A 13 -6.95 -21.11 -4.21
N GLY A 14 -6.57 -21.44 -5.44
CA GLY A 14 -6.20 -22.81 -5.86
C GLY A 14 -4.81 -23.31 -5.46
N ILE A 15 -3.97 -22.50 -4.80
CA ILE A 15 -2.59 -22.88 -4.42
C ILE A 15 -2.49 -23.53 -3.02
N ALA A 16 -3.59 -23.67 -2.28
CA ALA A 16 -3.56 -24.17 -0.90
C ALA A 16 -4.53 -25.33 -0.63
N MET A 17 -4.32 -26.49 -1.24
CA MET A 17 -4.85 -27.73 -0.69
C MET A 17 -3.83 -28.88 -0.77
N PRO A 18 -3.33 -29.34 0.39
CA PRO A 18 -3.08 -30.77 0.53
C PRO A 18 -3.69 -31.40 1.80
N ALA A 19 -4.30 -32.56 1.58
CA ALA A 19 -4.45 -33.72 2.47
C ALA A 19 -5.15 -33.55 3.82
N MET A 20 -6.39 -34.01 3.84
CA MET A 20 -7.16 -34.41 5.04
C MET A 20 -6.65 -35.75 5.58
N GLY A 21 -6.26 -35.75 6.85
CA GLY A 21 -5.98 -36.96 7.63
C GLY A 21 -5.68 -36.64 9.09
N GLN A 22 -6.53 -37.09 10.01
CA GLN A 22 -6.51 -37.04 11.49
C GLN A 22 -6.91 -35.71 12.13
N ILE A 23 -8.19 -35.58 12.48
CA ILE A 23 -8.81 -34.25 12.70
C ILE A 23 -9.19 -33.95 14.18
N VAL A 24 -9.42 -34.87 15.08
CA VAL A 24 -10.21 -34.55 16.28
C VAL A 24 -9.41 -33.95 17.45
N THR A 25 -8.15 -34.29 17.65
CA THR A 25 -7.32 -33.77 18.75
C THR A 25 -6.55 -32.49 18.36
N ILE A 26 -6.35 -32.26 17.06
CA ILE A 26 -5.60 -31.13 16.49
C ILE A 26 -6.50 -29.87 16.39
N GLU A 27 -7.80 -30.03 16.22
CA GLU A 27 -8.73 -28.89 16.05
C GLU A 27 -8.84 -27.99 17.28
N ARG A 28 -8.91 -28.56 18.51
CA ARG A 28 -8.98 -27.76 19.74
C ARG A 28 -7.71 -26.93 19.95
N SER A 29 -6.53 -27.53 19.79
CA SER A 29 -5.27 -26.80 19.92
C SER A 29 -5.08 -25.73 18.84
N THR A 30 -5.53 -25.99 17.62
CA THR A 30 -5.49 -25.03 16.51
C THR A 30 -6.41 -23.84 16.75
N GLN A 31 -7.60 -24.09 17.30
CA GLN A 31 -8.55 -23.03 17.64
C GLN A 31 -8.01 -22.17 18.82
N GLU A 32 -7.50 -22.79 19.87
CA GLU A 32 -6.93 -22.09 21.02
C GLU A 32 -5.73 -21.19 20.61
N ILE A 33 -4.87 -21.67 19.74
CA ILE A 33 -3.74 -20.86 19.24
C ILE A 33 -4.24 -19.71 18.33
N ALA A 34 -5.23 -19.96 17.47
CA ALA A 34 -5.83 -18.91 16.65
C ALA A 34 -6.50 -17.83 17.52
N ASP A 35 -7.16 -18.21 18.60
CA ASP A 35 -7.78 -17.28 19.54
C ASP A 35 -6.71 -16.50 20.34
N SER A 36 -5.59 -17.12 20.70
CA SER A 36 -4.45 -16.44 21.32
C SER A 36 -3.86 -15.38 20.39
N ILE A 37 -3.68 -15.70 19.10
CA ILE A 37 -3.21 -14.73 18.09
C ILE A 37 -4.21 -13.57 17.95
N ARG A 38 -5.52 -13.84 17.93
CA ARG A 38 -6.55 -12.79 17.89
C ARG A 38 -6.52 -11.91 19.14
N ALA A 39 -6.36 -12.51 20.32
CA ALA A 39 -6.23 -11.76 21.57
C ALA A 39 -5.01 -10.83 21.55
N GLU A 40 -3.87 -11.29 21.01
CA GLU A 40 -2.70 -10.45 20.79
C GLU A 40 -3.01 -9.30 19.82
N LEU A 41 -3.65 -9.57 18.68
CA LEU A 41 -4.07 -8.54 17.73
C LEU A 41 -5.04 -7.54 18.36
N ASP A 42 -5.97 -8.01 19.19
CA ASP A 42 -6.94 -7.17 19.92
C ASP A 42 -6.28 -6.29 21.00
N SER A 43 -5.14 -6.70 21.55
CA SER A 43 -4.37 -5.93 22.54
C SER A 43 -3.54 -4.80 21.95
N ARG A 44 -3.30 -4.82 20.63
CA ARG A 44 -2.49 -3.79 19.95
C ARG A 44 -3.13 -2.41 20.05
N PRO A 45 -2.35 -1.32 19.97
CA PRO A 45 -2.89 0.04 19.95
C PRO A 45 -3.95 0.24 18.87
N TYR A 46 -4.97 1.01 19.19
CA TYR A 46 -6.02 1.36 18.22
C TYR A 46 -5.49 2.27 17.11
N PHE A 47 -4.55 3.16 17.43
CA PHE A 47 -3.89 4.03 16.47
C PHE A 47 -2.53 3.45 16.08
N SER A 48 -2.24 3.40 14.78
CA SER A 48 -0.98 2.87 14.24
C SER A 48 -0.67 3.44 12.86
N LEU A 49 0.55 3.24 12.39
CA LEU A 49 0.89 3.51 10.99
C LEU A 49 0.12 2.54 10.09
N TYR A 50 -0.33 3.04 8.94
CA TYR A 50 -1.04 2.28 7.91
C TYR A 50 -0.07 1.87 6.79
N LYS A 51 0.44 2.85 6.03
CA LYS A 51 1.49 2.70 5.02
C LYS A 51 2.81 3.26 5.52
N ASP A 52 3.83 3.05 4.74
CA ASP A 52 5.13 3.69 4.95
C ASP A 52 4.98 5.22 5.05
N THR A 53 5.54 5.80 6.09
CA THR A 53 5.64 7.25 6.27
C THR A 53 7.06 7.68 5.93
N TYR A 54 7.23 8.59 4.98
CA TYR A 54 8.55 8.96 4.49
C TYR A 54 8.67 10.45 4.14
N PHE A 55 9.92 10.91 4.18
CA PHE A 55 10.37 12.21 3.73
C PHE A 55 11.61 12.00 2.86
N VAL A 56 11.47 12.17 1.55
CA VAL A 56 12.54 11.88 0.59
C VAL A 56 12.69 13.00 -0.42
N GLY A 57 13.91 13.45 -0.64
CA GLY A 57 14.26 14.45 -1.63
C GLY A 57 15.01 13.86 -2.81
N GLY A 58 14.81 14.41 -3.99
CA GLY A 58 15.50 13.91 -5.16
C GLY A 58 15.18 14.64 -6.45
N THR A 59 15.54 14.01 -7.56
CA THR A 59 15.50 14.64 -8.88
C THR A 59 15.15 13.64 -9.97
N VAL A 60 15.02 14.12 -11.20
CA VAL A 60 14.85 13.30 -12.41
C VAL A 60 16.03 12.36 -12.61
N LEU A 61 15.74 11.13 -12.98
CA LEU A 61 16.76 10.16 -13.43
C LEU A 61 16.95 10.26 -14.93
N GLY A 62 18.21 10.34 -15.38
CA GLY A 62 18.55 10.44 -16.81
C GLY A 62 18.57 11.87 -17.37
N GLY A 63 18.45 12.89 -16.52
CA GLY A 63 18.52 14.31 -16.89
C GLY A 63 19.44 15.12 -15.98
N LYS A 64 19.72 16.37 -16.34
CA LYS A 64 20.44 17.30 -15.44
C LYS A 64 19.50 17.75 -14.33
N PRO A 65 19.90 17.64 -13.05
CA PRO A 65 19.14 18.20 -11.92
C PRO A 65 18.93 19.71 -12.08
N SER A 66 17.72 20.15 -11.73
CA SER A 66 17.35 21.56 -11.70
C SER A 66 16.29 21.80 -10.63
N GLU A 67 16.04 23.07 -10.27
CA GLU A 67 14.98 23.46 -9.36
C GLU A 67 13.57 23.06 -9.87
N TYR A 68 13.41 22.86 -11.18
CA TYR A 68 12.14 22.53 -11.83
C TYR A 68 11.85 21.02 -11.87
N ASN A 69 12.88 20.17 -11.75
CA ASN A 69 12.74 18.72 -11.81
C ASN A 69 13.21 18.01 -10.53
N SER A 70 13.52 18.78 -9.50
CA SER A 70 13.89 18.29 -8.16
C SER A 70 12.80 18.68 -7.16
N ASP A 71 12.47 17.74 -6.27
CA ASP A 71 11.43 17.93 -5.27
C ASP A 71 11.71 17.15 -3.99
N VAL A 72 10.89 17.42 -2.98
CA VAL A 72 10.73 16.57 -1.81
C VAL A 72 9.35 15.93 -1.87
N LYS A 73 9.31 14.62 -1.70
CA LYS A 73 8.08 13.84 -1.58
C LYS A 73 7.90 13.41 -0.12
N ILE A 74 6.74 13.72 0.41
CA ILE A 74 6.36 13.38 1.78
C ILE A 74 5.15 12.44 1.70
N GLN A 75 5.14 11.40 2.50
CA GLN A 75 3.95 10.59 2.77
C GLN A 75 3.78 10.43 4.27
N ILE A 76 2.59 10.72 4.75
CA ILE A 76 2.16 10.43 6.12
C ILE A 76 0.96 9.50 6.03
N SER A 77 0.99 8.38 6.76
CA SER A 77 -0.10 7.43 6.70
C SER A 77 -0.34 6.77 8.05
N PHE A 78 -1.60 6.72 8.45
CA PHE A 78 -2.02 6.12 9.70
C PHE A 78 -3.40 5.48 9.58
N GLN A 79 -3.71 4.65 10.54
CA GLN A 79 -5.02 4.01 10.69
C GLN A 79 -5.49 4.07 12.15
N GLN A 80 -6.79 4.15 12.32
CA GLN A 80 -7.48 4.02 13.59
C GLN A 80 -8.37 2.79 13.55
N ARG A 81 -8.07 1.79 14.38
CA ARG A 81 -8.96 0.66 14.60
C ARG A 81 -10.17 1.11 15.41
N LEU A 82 -11.39 0.76 14.97
CA LEU A 82 -12.62 1.12 15.63
C LEU A 82 -13.20 -0.06 16.45
N THR A 83 -12.92 -1.30 16.02
CA THR A 83 -13.42 -2.51 16.70
C THR A 83 -12.28 -3.48 17.00
N LYS A 84 -12.54 -4.42 17.89
CA LYS A 84 -11.77 -5.65 18.05
C LYS A 84 -12.31 -6.70 17.07
N SER A 85 -11.84 -7.95 17.19
CA SER A 85 -12.23 -9.10 16.35
C SER A 85 -13.68 -9.58 16.58
N VAL A 86 -14.59 -8.68 16.95
CA VAL A 86 -15.98 -8.99 17.31
C VAL A 86 -16.95 -8.99 16.12
N LEU A 87 -16.53 -8.45 14.98
CA LEU A 87 -17.34 -8.41 13.77
C LEU A 87 -17.37 -9.79 13.08
N PRO A 88 -18.35 -10.05 12.19
CA PRO A 88 -18.44 -11.31 11.44
C PRO A 88 -17.09 -11.69 10.82
N PHE A 89 -16.78 -12.99 10.79
CA PHE A 89 -15.51 -13.54 10.31
C PHE A 89 -14.26 -13.06 11.05
N HIS A 90 -14.39 -12.53 12.28
CA HIS A 90 -13.31 -11.92 13.06
C HIS A 90 -12.62 -10.76 12.33
N THR A 91 -13.42 -9.94 11.65
CA THR A 91 -12.94 -8.74 10.97
C THR A 91 -12.82 -7.55 11.93
N TYR A 92 -11.99 -6.60 11.55
CA TYR A 92 -11.72 -5.34 12.25
C TYR A 92 -12.17 -4.18 11.40
N LEU A 93 -12.89 -3.24 11.96
CA LEU A 93 -13.24 -1.99 11.28
C LEU A 93 -12.13 -0.96 11.52
N TYR A 94 -11.65 -0.33 10.45
CA TYR A 94 -10.62 0.70 10.48
C TYR A 94 -11.04 1.97 9.74
N LEU A 95 -10.59 3.10 10.25
CA LEU A 95 -10.43 4.32 9.48
C LEU A 95 -8.98 4.38 9.00
N PHE A 96 -8.79 4.76 7.75
CA PHE A 96 -7.50 4.90 7.10
C PHE A 96 -7.30 6.34 6.63
N TYR A 97 -6.08 6.81 6.71
CA TYR A 97 -5.71 8.10 6.14
C TYR A 97 -4.30 8.04 5.57
N THR A 98 -4.15 8.51 4.35
CA THR A 98 -2.85 8.75 3.72
C THR A 98 -2.82 10.13 3.10
N GLN A 99 -1.76 10.87 3.37
CA GLN A 99 -1.49 12.14 2.71
C GLN A 99 -0.15 12.03 1.99
N LYS A 100 -0.12 12.44 0.71
CA LYS A 100 1.10 12.65 -0.05
C LYS A 100 1.25 14.13 -0.36
N ALA A 101 2.47 14.64 -0.27
CA ALA A 101 2.80 16.01 -0.64
C ALA A 101 4.03 16.01 -1.55
N ILE A 102 3.98 16.82 -2.60
CA ILE A 102 5.13 17.16 -3.44
C ILE A 102 5.50 18.60 -3.16
N TRP A 103 6.70 18.81 -2.69
CA TRP A 103 7.20 20.10 -2.23
C TRP A 103 8.40 20.54 -3.06
N HIS A 104 8.27 21.66 -3.75
CA HIS A 104 9.33 22.24 -4.58
C HIS A 104 10.27 23.11 -3.72
N VAL A 105 11.04 22.45 -2.85
CA VAL A 105 11.94 23.12 -1.89
C VAL A 105 13.10 23.87 -2.54
N PHE A 106 13.36 23.63 -3.82
CA PHE A 106 14.46 24.27 -4.55
C PHE A 106 14.01 25.51 -5.33
N ARG A 107 12.69 25.80 -5.37
CA ARG A 107 12.12 26.98 -6.05
C ARG A 107 11.93 28.14 -5.09
N ASN A 108 11.92 29.35 -5.65
CA ASN A 108 11.55 30.55 -4.89
C ASN A 108 10.16 30.34 -4.24
N SER A 109 9.99 30.85 -3.01
CA SER A 109 8.78 30.72 -2.18
C SER A 109 8.44 29.29 -1.75
N LEU A 110 9.27 28.29 -2.03
CA LEU A 110 9.13 26.90 -1.57
C LEU A 110 7.69 26.34 -1.68
N PRO A 111 7.04 26.39 -2.87
CA PRO A 111 5.61 26.06 -2.97
C PRO A 111 5.37 24.55 -2.87
N PHE A 112 4.28 24.15 -2.21
CA PHE A 112 3.72 22.82 -2.41
C PHE A 112 3.10 22.75 -3.81
N HIS A 113 3.57 21.79 -4.58
CA HIS A 113 3.06 21.54 -5.94
C HIS A 113 1.72 20.83 -5.89
N ASP A 114 1.65 19.74 -5.12
CA ASP A 114 0.45 18.95 -4.95
C ASP A 114 0.34 18.39 -3.53
N LEU A 115 -0.89 18.30 -3.03
CA LEU A 115 -1.25 17.65 -1.77
C LEU A 115 -2.35 16.65 -2.09
N ASN A 116 -2.12 15.36 -1.86
CA ASN A 116 -3.11 14.33 -2.11
C ASN A 116 -3.60 13.76 -0.77
N PHE A 117 -4.90 13.79 -0.58
CA PHE A 117 -5.62 13.35 0.62
C PHE A 117 -6.36 12.06 0.29
N ASN A 118 -6.14 10.99 1.06
CA ASN A 118 -6.78 9.71 0.83
C ASN A 118 -7.34 9.14 2.14
N PRO A 119 -8.49 9.65 2.64
CA PRO A 119 -9.24 9.02 3.70
C PRO A 119 -9.97 7.78 3.21
N GLY A 120 -10.18 6.82 4.10
CA GLY A 120 -10.93 5.60 3.82
C GLY A 120 -11.49 4.95 5.08
N ILE A 121 -12.46 4.07 4.88
CA ILE A 121 -13.02 3.19 5.91
C ILE A 121 -13.10 1.78 5.34
N GLY A 122 -12.80 0.76 6.14
CA GLY A 122 -12.82 -0.60 5.63
C GLY A 122 -12.72 -1.66 6.71
N LEU A 123 -12.96 -2.89 6.26
CA LEU A 123 -12.90 -4.10 7.05
C LEU A 123 -11.63 -4.87 6.71
N SER A 124 -10.82 -5.15 7.72
CA SER A 124 -9.61 -5.96 7.58
C SER A 124 -9.80 -7.31 8.29
N LYS A 125 -9.35 -8.37 7.65
CA LYS A 125 -9.28 -9.72 8.21
C LYS A 125 -7.84 -10.18 8.25
N HIS A 126 -7.35 -10.53 9.42
CA HIS A 126 -6.07 -11.23 9.57
C HIS A 126 -6.23 -12.70 9.25
N ILE A 127 -5.35 -13.24 8.43
CA ILE A 127 -5.39 -14.62 7.94
C ILE A 127 -4.44 -15.46 8.80
N ILE A 128 -5.02 -16.38 9.57
CA ILE A 128 -4.28 -17.30 10.44
C ILE A 128 -4.36 -18.69 9.80
N MET A 129 -3.21 -19.28 9.49
CA MET A 129 -3.08 -20.64 8.93
C MET A 129 -1.97 -21.38 9.67
N LYS A 130 -2.17 -22.67 9.95
CA LYS A 130 -1.19 -23.52 10.63
C LYS A 130 -0.59 -22.83 11.87
N ASN A 131 -1.45 -22.22 12.70
CA ASN A 131 -1.08 -21.55 13.94
C ASN A 131 -0.12 -20.34 13.76
N LYS A 132 -0.15 -19.69 12.62
CA LYS A 132 0.65 -18.50 12.31
C LYS A 132 -0.21 -17.44 11.62
N LEU A 133 0.08 -16.19 11.92
CA LEU A 133 -0.43 -15.07 11.14
C LEU A 133 0.34 -15.04 9.82
N VAL A 134 -0.36 -15.32 8.72
CA VAL A 134 0.27 -15.44 7.39
C VAL A 134 -0.10 -14.31 6.43
N GLY A 135 -1.09 -13.49 6.77
CA GLY A 135 -1.49 -12.41 5.88
C GLY A 135 -2.63 -11.56 6.44
N LYS A 136 -3.06 -10.63 5.63
CA LYS A 136 -4.19 -9.74 5.89
C LYS A 136 -4.93 -9.46 4.57
N ALA A 137 -6.25 -9.39 4.61
CA ALA A 137 -7.08 -8.92 3.51
C ALA A 137 -7.92 -7.74 4.01
N THR A 138 -8.06 -6.71 3.18
CA THR A 138 -8.79 -5.48 3.54
C THR A 138 -9.72 -5.07 2.40
N LEU A 139 -11.00 -4.93 2.70
CA LEU A 139 -11.99 -4.33 1.81
C LEU A 139 -12.28 -2.92 2.32
N MET A 140 -12.13 -1.90 1.47
CA MET A 140 -12.29 -0.51 1.88
C MET A 140 -13.00 0.34 0.83
N VAL A 141 -13.68 1.38 1.31
CA VAL A 141 -14.14 2.51 0.50
C VAL A 141 -13.21 3.67 0.81
N GLU A 142 -12.64 4.26 -0.22
CA GLU A 142 -11.67 5.35 -0.08
C GLU A 142 -11.98 6.49 -1.05
N HIS A 143 -11.74 7.70 -0.55
CA HIS A 143 -11.72 8.92 -1.34
C HIS A 143 -10.27 9.33 -1.57
N GLU A 144 -9.95 9.83 -2.76
CA GLU A 144 -8.66 10.44 -3.02
C GLU A 144 -8.86 11.74 -3.79
N SER A 145 -8.25 12.83 -3.30
CA SER A 145 -8.37 14.16 -3.90
C SER A 145 -7.14 15.01 -3.64
N ASN A 146 -6.94 16.03 -4.48
CA ASN A 146 -5.85 16.98 -4.28
C ASN A 146 -6.26 18.26 -3.56
N GLY A 147 -7.49 18.37 -3.06
CA GLY A 147 -7.97 19.50 -2.29
C GLY A 147 -8.02 20.84 -3.04
N LYS A 148 -7.91 20.81 -4.39
CA LYS A 148 -7.98 22.00 -5.23
C LYS A 148 -9.38 22.12 -5.86
N ASP A 149 -9.75 23.34 -6.25
CA ASP A 149 -11.00 23.65 -6.92
C ASP A 149 -10.82 23.91 -8.43
N GLY A 150 -11.93 24.19 -9.12
CA GLY A 150 -11.97 24.53 -10.53
C GLY A 150 -11.28 23.49 -11.41
N THR A 151 -10.60 23.95 -12.45
CA THR A 151 -9.91 23.09 -13.44
C THR A 151 -8.70 22.33 -12.87
N LYS A 152 -8.22 22.72 -11.70
CA LYS A 152 -7.11 22.05 -10.98
C LYS A 152 -7.59 20.94 -10.06
N SER A 153 -8.90 20.80 -9.83
CA SER A 153 -9.48 19.77 -8.99
C SER A 153 -9.24 18.37 -9.57
N ARG A 154 -8.76 17.46 -8.75
CA ARG A 154 -8.67 16.03 -9.06
C ARG A 154 -9.23 15.25 -7.88
N SER A 155 -10.16 14.34 -8.16
CA SER A 155 -10.74 13.50 -7.11
C SER A 155 -11.35 12.23 -7.69
N TRP A 156 -11.42 11.19 -6.90
CA TRP A 156 -12.17 9.98 -7.18
C TRP A 156 -12.51 9.22 -5.91
N ASN A 157 -13.60 8.44 -5.98
CA ASN A 157 -13.99 7.49 -4.94
C ASN A 157 -13.87 6.09 -5.51
N LYS A 158 -13.39 5.16 -4.71
CA LYS A 158 -13.14 3.78 -5.14
C LYS A 158 -13.44 2.78 -4.03
N ILE A 159 -13.90 1.60 -4.41
CA ILE A 159 -13.88 0.41 -3.56
C ILE A 159 -12.58 -0.32 -3.88
N SER A 160 -11.83 -0.68 -2.85
CA SER A 160 -10.54 -1.35 -2.99
C SER A 160 -10.51 -2.64 -2.19
N LEU A 161 -9.92 -3.68 -2.78
CA LEU A 161 -9.58 -4.93 -2.13
C LEU A 161 -8.05 -5.05 -2.12
N ALA A 162 -7.47 -5.08 -0.92
CA ALA A 162 -6.05 -5.29 -0.72
C ALA A 162 -5.81 -6.64 -0.04
N ALA A 163 -4.71 -7.28 -0.37
CA ALA A 163 -4.26 -8.52 0.27
C ALA A 163 -2.74 -8.53 0.38
N GLU A 164 -2.26 -9.07 1.48
CA GLU A 164 -0.85 -9.26 1.79
C GLU A 164 -0.66 -10.65 2.38
N ALA A 165 0.43 -11.32 2.00
CA ALA A 165 0.73 -12.65 2.52
C ALA A 165 2.24 -12.89 2.58
N TYR A 166 2.70 -13.48 3.68
CA TYR A 166 4.05 -14.04 3.76
C TYR A 166 4.09 -15.32 2.94
N ILE A 167 4.92 -15.33 1.89
CA ILE A 167 5.21 -16.51 1.08
C ILE A 167 6.49 -17.21 1.54
N ALA A 168 7.34 -16.51 2.27
CA ALA A 168 8.49 -17.03 3.02
C ALA A 168 8.72 -16.11 4.23
N PRO A 169 9.52 -16.53 5.24
CA PRO A 169 9.77 -15.71 6.44
C PRO A 169 10.29 -14.30 6.16
N GLN A 170 11.05 -14.12 5.07
CA GLN A 170 11.64 -12.85 4.65
C GLN A 170 10.97 -12.26 3.40
N LEU A 171 9.92 -12.88 2.89
CA LEU A 171 9.28 -12.45 1.64
C LEU A 171 7.77 -12.37 1.81
N MET A 172 7.24 -11.18 1.62
CA MET A 172 5.81 -10.89 1.60
C MET A 172 5.39 -10.47 0.20
N ALA A 173 4.32 -11.06 -0.31
CA ALA A 173 3.63 -10.60 -1.52
C ALA A 173 2.46 -9.71 -1.14
N HIS A 174 2.16 -8.72 -1.96
CA HIS A 174 1.01 -7.85 -1.79
C HIS A 174 0.34 -7.54 -3.12
N ALA A 175 -0.97 -7.30 -3.06
CA ALA A 175 -1.76 -6.88 -4.20
C ALA A 175 -2.92 -6.00 -3.75
N LYS A 176 -3.28 -5.03 -4.57
CA LYS A 176 -4.47 -4.19 -4.36
C LYS A 176 -5.17 -3.97 -5.70
N TYR A 177 -6.46 -4.20 -5.72
CA TYR A 177 -7.34 -3.91 -6.84
C TYR A 177 -8.35 -2.85 -6.42
N TRP A 178 -8.72 -1.94 -7.33
CA TRP A 178 -9.72 -0.92 -7.05
C TRP A 178 -10.69 -0.72 -8.20
N ILE A 179 -11.94 -0.47 -7.83
CA ILE A 179 -13.04 -0.15 -8.72
C ILE A 179 -13.46 1.28 -8.43
N PRO A 180 -13.28 2.22 -9.35
CA PRO A 180 -13.78 3.57 -9.18
C PRO A 180 -15.30 3.59 -9.19
N ILE A 181 -15.89 4.34 -8.26
CA ILE A 181 -17.35 4.55 -8.17
C ILE A 181 -17.70 5.90 -8.78
N VAL A 182 -16.91 6.94 -8.46
CA VAL A 182 -17.14 8.31 -8.90
C VAL A 182 -15.81 8.93 -9.28
N TYR A 183 -15.80 9.64 -10.40
CA TYR A 183 -14.66 10.42 -10.88
C TYR A 183 -14.93 11.91 -10.73
N GLY A 184 -13.89 12.66 -10.41
CA GLY A 184 -13.91 14.11 -10.53
C GLY A 184 -14.13 14.56 -11.98
N LYS A 185 -14.73 15.73 -12.14
CA LYS A 185 -15.05 16.31 -13.46
C LYS A 185 -13.84 16.40 -14.40
N TYR A 186 -12.64 16.63 -13.85
CA TYR A 186 -11.44 16.94 -14.62
C TYR A 186 -10.42 15.80 -14.67
N ASN A 187 -10.78 14.60 -14.21
CA ASN A 187 -9.89 13.42 -14.22
C ASN A 187 -10.62 12.10 -14.54
N LYS A 188 -11.53 12.13 -15.51
CA LYS A 188 -12.30 10.94 -15.91
C LYS A 188 -11.45 9.81 -16.50
N ASP A 189 -10.27 10.13 -16.99
CA ASP A 189 -9.28 9.21 -17.58
C ASP A 189 -8.16 8.81 -16.60
N ILE A 190 -8.35 9.03 -15.30
CA ILE A 190 -7.31 8.79 -14.30
C ILE A 190 -6.78 7.35 -14.29
N LEU A 191 -7.61 6.35 -14.62
CA LEU A 191 -7.20 4.94 -14.70
C LEU A 191 -6.19 4.65 -15.80
N ASP A 192 -6.16 5.46 -16.86
CA ASP A 192 -5.20 5.30 -17.96
C ASP A 192 -3.77 5.58 -17.50
N TYR A 193 -3.62 6.32 -16.40
CA TYR A 193 -2.37 6.80 -15.85
C TYR A 193 -2.08 6.26 -14.45
N SER A 194 -3.01 6.40 -13.51
CA SER A 194 -2.84 5.96 -12.12
C SER A 194 -3.08 4.46 -11.91
N GLY A 195 -3.63 3.78 -12.93
CA GLY A 195 -3.76 2.33 -12.93
C GLY A 195 -5.07 1.80 -12.38
N ILE A 196 -5.23 0.47 -12.46
CA ILE A 196 -6.43 -0.29 -12.08
C ILE A 196 -6.17 -1.33 -10.98
N TYR A 197 -4.93 -1.79 -10.86
CA TYR A 197 -4.46 -2.64 -9.77
C TYR A 197 -2.96 -2.50 -9.59
N GLN A 198 -2.49 -2.91 -8.45
CA GLN A 198 -1.06 -3.03 -8.16
C GLN A 198 -0.76 -4.40 -7.55
N ALA A 199 0.45 -4.87 -7.79
CA ALA A 199 1.00 -6.04 -7.13
C ALA A 199 2.50 -5.86 -6.93
N GLY A 200 3.04 -6.53 -5.94
CA GLY A 200 4.45 -6.41 -5.63
C GLY A 200 4.89 -7.38 -4.55
N PHE A 201 6.11 -7.16 -4.10
CA PHE A 201 6.69 -7.94 -3.02
C PHE A 201 7.58 -7.07 -2.15
N GLN A 202 7.75 -7.51 -0.93
CA GLN A 202 8.68 -6.97 0.04
C GLN A 202 9.61 -8.07 0.50
N ALA A 203 10.91 -7.85 0.39
CA ALA A 203 11.95 -8.76 0.86
C ALA A 203 12.75 -8.09 1.99
N ILE A 204 13.03 -8.86 3.05
CA ILE A 204 13.80 -8.40 4.20
C ILE A 204 15.05 -9.28 4.33
N SER A 205 16.23 -8.70 4.54
CA SER A 205 17.44 -9.46 4.78
C SER A 205 17.38 -10.27 6.09
N ASN A 206 18.15 -11.35 6.19
CA ASN A 206 18.18 -12.22 7.38
C ASN A 206 18.56 -11.47 8.67
N ASP A 207 19.37 -10.43 8.57
CA ASP A 207 19.76 -9.57 9.68
C ASP A 207 18.76 -8.43 9.95
N ASN A 208 17.64 -8.39 9.21
CA ASN A 208 16.59 -7.36 9.27
C ASN A 208 17.08 -5.93 9.02
N LYS A 209 18.27 -5.74 8.44
CA LYS A 209 18.82 -4.41 8.16
C LYS A 209 18.35 -3.83 6.83
N TRP A 210 18.22 -4.68 5.81
CA TRP A 210 17.81 -4.26 4.48
C TRP A 210 16.37 -4.66 4.19
N VAL A 211 15.65 -3.78 3.57
CA VAL A 211 14.29 -4.02 3.05
C VAL A 211 14.24 -3.56 1.61
N LEU A 212 13.86 -4.45 0.72
CA LEU A 212 13.53 -4.13 -0.67
C LEU A 212 12.03 -4.27 -0.85
N ASP A 213 11.41 -3.24 -1.38
CA ASP A 213 10.02 -3.23 -1.80
C ASP A 213 9.92 -2.90 -3.27
N MET A 214 9.16 -3.67 -4.02
CA MET A 214 8.87 -3.44 -5.43
C MET A 214 7.38 -3.54 -5.69
N THR A 215 6.80 -2.48 -6.21
CA THR A 215 5.39 -2.39 -6.59
C THR A 215 5.26 -2.03 -8.07
N LEU A 216 4.47 -2.82 -8.78
CA LEU A 216 4.06 -2.60 -10.15
C LEU A 216 2.58 -2.22 -10.17
N ILE A 217 2.25 -1.07 -10.73
CA ILE A 217 0.88 -0.58 -10.85
C ILE A 217 0.48 -0.69 -12.32
N LYS A 218 -0.46 -1.57 -12.63
CA LYS A 218 -0.93 -1.81 -13.99
C LYS A 218 -1.88 -0.70 -14.41
N ARG A 219 -1.53 0.00 -15.49
CA ARG A 219 -2.42 0.98 -16.12
C ARG A 219 -3.50 0.29 -16.94
N ARG A 220 -4.59 1.00 -17.24
CA ARG A 220 -5.68 0.48 -18.07
C ARG A 220 -5.19 0.11 -19.48
N GLY A 221 -5.80 -0.92 -20.09
CA GLY A 221 -5.44 -1.45 -21.41
C GLY A 221 -4.74 -2.80 -21.35
N TRP A 222 -4.56 -3.42 -22.53
CA TRP A 222 -3.99 -4.76 -22.68
C TRP A 222 -2.46 -4.77 -22.76
N ASN A 223 -1.84 -3.61 -22.98
CA ASN A 223 -0.39 -3.47 -23.10
C ASN A 223 0.31 -3.73 -21.74
N LEU A 224 1.57 -4.18 -21.79
CA LEU A 224 2.43 -4.31 -20.60
C LEU A 224 2.92 -2.92 -20.14
N ASN A 225 1.98 -2.09 -19.70
CA ASN A 225 2.21 -0.72 -19.26
C ASN A 225 2.08 -0.64 -17.74
N PHE A 226 3.19 -0.42 -17.07
CA PHE A 226 3.24 -0.33 -15.61
C PHE A 226 3.79 1.01 -15.15
N ASN A 227 3.33 1.48 -14.00
CA ASN A 227 4.07 2.40 -13.18
C ASN A 227 4.84 1.58 -12.16
N THR A 228 6.08 1.90 -11.93
CA THR A 228 6.99 1.10 -11.08
C THR A 228 7.46 1.94 -9.91
N VAL A 229 7.38 1.36 -8.72
CA VAL A 229 7.95 1.91 -7.49
C VAL A 229 8.93 0.89 -6.93
N VAL A 230 10.16 1.31 -6.67
CA VAL A 230 11.16 0.49 -5.98
C VAL A 230 11.67 1.28 -4.79
N GLN A 231 11.70 0.66 -3.63
CA GLN A 231 12.19 1.24 -2.39
C GLN A 231 13.23 0.31 -1.78
N LEU A 232 14.41 0.84 -1.51
CA LEU A 232 15.47 0.15 -0.78
C LEU A 232 15.70 0.89 0.53
N GLY A 233 15.43 0.22 1.65
CA GLY A 233 15.60 0.76 2.99
C GLY A 233 16.74 0.10 3.74
N TYR A 234 17.55 0.90 4.43
CA TYR A 234 18.53 0.43 5.40
C TYR A 234 18.14 0.90 6.80
N ARG A 235 17.99 -0.04 7.74
CA ARG A 235 17.57 0.22 9.11
C ARG A 235 18.65 0.96 9.88
N ILE A 236 18.31 2.11 10.45
CA ILE A 236 19.27 2.98 11.16
C ILE A 236 19.68 2.35 12.49
N ASN A 237 18.71 1.81 13.24
CA ASN A 237 18.95 1.19 14.53
C ASN A 237 18.19 -0.14 14.61
N HIS A 238 18.83 -1.19 15.08
CA HIS A 238 18.32 -2.57 15.08
C HIS A 238 16.92 -2.71 15.72
N ASN A 239 16.60 -1.93 16.73
CA ASN A 239 15.33 -1.97 17.45
C ASN A 239 14.31 -0.93 16.98
N SER A 240 14.64 -0.14 15.96
CA SER A 240 13.75 0.92 15.45
C SER A 240 13.01 0.47 14.19
N ASN A 241 11.95 1.21 13.87
CA ASN A 241 11.23 1.13 12.60
C ASN A 241 11.64 2.25 11.62
N GLN A 242 12.82 2.85 11.85
CA GLN A 242 13.37 3.97 11.08
C GLN A 242 14.44 3.45 10.13
N PHE A 243 14.37 3.92 8.89
CA PHE A 243 15.27 3.52 7.81
C PHE A 243 15.76 4.75 7.05
N ILE A 244 16.95 4.67 6.50
CA ILE A 244 17.35 5.48 5.35
C ILE A 244 16.80 4.80 4.11
N MET A 245 16.20 5.54 3.19
CA MET A 245 15.53 4.98 2.02
C MET A 245 16.02 5.62 0.74
N LEU A 246 16.24 4.77 -0.26
CA LEU A 246 16.32 5.14 -1.67
C LEU A 246 15.01 4.74 -2.35
N GLN A 247 14.34 5.68 -3.02
CA GLN A 247 13.12 5.41 -3.78
C GLN A 247 13.35 5.72 -5.25
N TYR A 248 12.97 4.77 -6.10
CA TYR A 248 12.84 4.97 -7.55
C TYR A 248 11.38 4.93 -7.94
N TYR A 249 10.96 5.90 -8.73
CA TYR A 249 9.65 5.94 -9.37
C TYR A 249 9.82 6.05 -10.88
N ASN A 250 9.02 5.27 -11.62
CA ASN A 250 8.99 5.32 -13.08
C ASN A 250 7.55 5.12 -13.57
N GLY A 251 7.00 6.10 -14.26
CA GLY A 251 5.64 6.01 -14.80
C GLY A 251 4.84 7.30 -14.69
N TYR A 252 3.52 7.13 -14.70
CA TYR A 252 2.50 8.18 -14.61
C TYR A 252 1.75 8.08 -13.29
N GLY A 253 0.97 9.11 -12.94
CA GLY A 253 0.09 9.04 -11.78
C GLY A 253 0.82 9.02 -10.42
N GLU A 254 2.05 9.54 -10.35
CA GLU A 254 2.79 9.62 -9.09
C GLU A 254 2.04 10.48 -8.06
N TYR A 255 1.38 11.55 -8.54
CA TYR A 255 0.50 12.42 -7.75
C TYR A 255 -0.62 12.96 -8.64
N MET A 256 -1.70 13.48 -8.02
CA MET A 256 -2.97 13.72 -8.72
C MET A 256 -2.92 14.90 -9.68
N MET A 257 -2.20 15.97 -9.35
CA MET A 257 -2.18 17.18 -10.19
C MET A 257 -1.65 16.88 -11.59
N ASP A 258 -0.53 16.19 -11.66
CA ASP A 258 0.18 15.88 -12.91
C ASP A 258 0.08 14.39 -13.28
N TYR A 259 -1.05 13.74 -12.97
CA TYR A 259 -1.21 12.29 -13.20
C TYR A 259 -0.99 11.86 -14.65
N LYS A 260 -1.11 12.79 -15.61
CA LYS A 260 -0.83 12.59 -17.06
C LYS A 260 0.63 12.77 -17.43
N GLN A 261 1.46 13.26 -16.54
CA GLN A 261 2.89 13.46 -16.81
C GLN A 261 3.68 12.22 -16.43
N TYR A 262 4.62 11.87 -17.30
CA TYR A 262 5.57 10.79 -17.03
C TYR A 262 6.68 11.30 -16.13
N HIS A 263 6.97 10.53 -15.08
CA HIS A 263 8.05 10.80 -14.15
C HIS A 263 9.02 9.61 -14.10
N SER A 264 10.33 9.91 -14.16
CA SER A 264 11.39 8.98 -13.81
C SER A 264 12.25 9.69 -12.77
N ARG A 265 12.15 9.28 -11.51
CA ARG A 265 12.72 10.01 -10.37
C ARG A 265 13.44 9.08 -9.41
N ILE A 266 14.55 9.59 -8.87
CA ILE A 266 15.26 8.95 -7.77
C ILE A 266 15.28 9.91 -6.59
N ARG A 267 14.91 9.40 -5.40
CA ARG A 267 14.84 10.19 -4.17
C ARG A 267 15.49 9.42 -3.03
N PHE A 268 16.07 10.17 -2.10
CA PHE A 268 16.73 9.65 -0.91
C PHE A 268 16.23 10.38 0.32
N GLY A 269 16.13 9.68 1.47
CA GLY A 269 15.72 10.30 2.72
C GLY A 269 15.36 9.30 3.80
N LEU A 270 14.39 9.68 4.63
CA LEU A 270 13.98 8.93 5.79
C LEU A 270 12.66 8.20 5.56
N LEU A 271 12.55 7.01 6.15
CA LEU A 271 11.38 6.15 6.11
C LEU A 271 11.08 5.64 7.52
N ILE A 272 9.81 5.68 7.90
CA ILE A 272 9.27 5.03 9.10
C ILE A 272 8.24 4.00 8.65
N ARG A 273 8.45 2.73 8.99
CA ARG A 273 7.59 1.63 8.59
C ARG A 273 6.64 1.18 9.70
N PRO A 274 5.43 0.71 9.36
CA PRO A 274 4.61 -0.06 10.29
C PRO A 274 5.41 -1.28 10.81
N ARG A 275 5.22 -1.63 12.07
CA ARG A 275 5.89 -2.82 12.65
C ARG A 275 5.30 -4.14 12.12
N PHE A 276 4.08 -4.09 11.67
CA PHE A 276 3.33 -5.19 11.09
C PHE A 276 2.87 -4.73 9.73
N PHE A 277 2.32 -5.59 8.90
CA PHE A 277 1.88 -5.34 7.54
C PHE A 277 1.78 -3.85 7.17
N SER A 278 2.63 -3.42 6.26
CA SER A 278 2.50 -2.13 5.60
C SER A 278 1.50 -2.32 4.48
N ASP A 279 0.35 -1.68 4.53
CA ASP A 279 -0.55 -1.64 3.38
C ASP A 279 0.07 -0.76 2.27
N PHE A 280 0.09 -1.24 1.05
CA PHE A 280 0.74 -0.63 -0.11
C PHE A 280 -0.21 0.19 -0.96
#